data_6c75b0b07990e1063e4deceb078b4336
#
_entry.id   6c75b0b07990e1063e4deceb078b4336
#
_cell.length_a   1.000
_cell.length_b   1.000
_cell.length_c   1.000
_cell.angle_alpha   90.00
_cell.angle_beta   90.00
_cell.angle_gamma   90.00
#
_symmetry.space_group_name_H-M   'P 1'
#
loop_
_entity.id
_entity.type
_entity.pdbx_description
1 polymer ?
#
loop_
_entity_poly.entity_id
_entity_poly.type
_entity_poly.pdbx_seq_one_letter_code
_entity_poly.pdbx_strand_id
1 'polypeptide(L)'
;ILKKINSKNLYILIKSLIKNSKLRKNLQINSIKNFYLTNKFVSKQIDSIRYKLTNNSTDYKKKQLKILHITNFNERHNGRLFYNTGRRIDNGLIRTNNSVLTISDRDIVSYHRSVKDFDGSRKLNSKVIETIGNYLPDLIILGHADLINLSTLRFIKKHYPTIKIAQWFLDKMNESWVKNKKRFLDKIELMDCSFCTTSPDVLSLSKKYQIHYIPNPADSSFETLKCYKNKHPIFDLFFAMSH
;
A
#
# COMPACT_ATOMS: atom_id res chain seq x y z
N ILE A 1 -19.72 -2.93 -29.65
CA ILE A 1 -20.04 -2.16 -28.42
C ILE A 1 -21.51 -2.45 -28.10
N LEU A 2 -21.78 -3.00 -26.93
CA LEU A 2 -23.14 -3.28 -26.43
C LEU A 2 -23.89 -1.95 -26.20
N LYS A 3 -24.91 -1.67 -27.00
CA LYS A 3 -25.79 -0.51 -26.80
C LYS A 3 -26.68 -0.64 -25.56
N LYS A 4 -26.97 -1.85 -25.10
CA LYS A 4 -27.67 -2.18 -23.84
C LYS A 4 -27.13 -3.50 -23.30
N ILE A 5 -26.69 -3.50 -22.05
CA ILE A 5 -26.27 -4.73 -21.35
C ILE A 5 -27.54 -5.36 -20.77
N ASN A 6 -27.95 -6.49 -21.32
CA ASN A 6 -28.94 -7.39 -20.73
C ASN A 6 -28.41 -8.83 -20.76
N SER A 7 -28.99 -9.70 -19.96
CA SER A 7 -28.54 -11.09 -19.81
C SER A 7 -28.56 -11.87 -21.11
N LYS A 8 -29.55 -11.63 -21.96
CA LYS A 8 -29.73 -12.31 -23.28
C LYS A 8 -28.57 -11.90 -24.24
N ASN A 9 -28.30 -10.62 -24.36
CA ASN A 9 -27.22 -10.13 -25.23
C ASN A 9 -25.83 -10.55 -24.72
N LEU A 10 -25.63 -10.56 -23.40
CA LEU A 10 -24.41 -11.06 -22.80
C LEU A 10 -24.20 -12.56 -23.09
N TYR A 11 -25.24 -13.38 -22.94
CA TYR A 11 -25.19 -14.80 -23.27
C TYR A 11 -24.82 -15.04 -24.74
N ILE A 12 -25.43 -14.33 -25.68
CA ILE A 12 -25.15 -14.46 -27.12
C ILE A 12 -23.69 -14.13 -27.41
N LEU A 13 -23.18 -13.05 -26.81
CA LEU A 13 -21.77 -12.64 -26.97
C LEU A 13 -20.80 -13.68 -26.40
N ILE A 14 -21.02 -14.14 -25.18
CA ILE A 14 -20.21 -15.18 -24.55
C ILE A 14 -20.21 -16.44 -25.42
N LYS A 15 -21.38 -16.88 -25.89
CA LYS A 15 -21.48 -18.03 -26.74
C LYS A 15 -20.75 -17.87 -28.09
N SER A 16 -20.79 -16.69 -28.69
CA SER A 16 -20.02 -16.39 -29.90
C SER A 16 -18.50 -16.41 -29.66
N LEU A 17 -18.06 -15.88 -28.52
CA LEU A 17 -16.65 -15.92 -28.12
C LEU A 17 -16.17 -17.34 -27.85
N ILE A 18 -16.96 -18.16 -27.20
CA ILE A 18 -16.63 -19.58 -26.95
C ILE A 18 -16.45 -20.33 -28.26
N LYS A 19 -17.37 -20.14 -29.24
CA LYS A 19 -17.37 -20.86 -30.51
C LYS A 19 -16.33 -20.37 -31.53
N ASN A 20 -15.87 -19.12 -31.42
CA ASN A 20 -15.02 -18.51 -32.43
C ASN A 20 -13.60 -18.17 -31.86
N SER A 21 -12.70 -19.13 -32.00
CA SER A 21 -11.30 -18.96 -31.54
C SER A 21 -10.56 -17.83 -32.26
N LYS A 22 -10.85 -17.64 -33.57
CA LYS A 22 -10.24 -16.54 -34.35
C LYS A 22 -10.70 -15.16 -33.85
N LEU A 23 -11.99 -15.03 -33.49
CA LEU A 23 -12.49 -13.80 -32.88
C LEU A 23 -11.85 -13.53 -31.53
N ARG A 24 -11.72 -14.55 -30.65
CA ARG A 24 -11.04 -14.41 -29.36
C ARG A 24 -9.62 -13.93 -29.55
N LYS A 25 -8.85 -14.56 -30.43
CA LYS A 25 -7.44 -14.22 -30.70
C LYS A 25 -7.31 -12.79 -31.24
N ASN A 26 -8.19 -12.38 -32.15
CA ASN A 26 -8.20 -11.01 -32.66
C ASN A 26 -8.53 -9.98 -31.59
N LEU A 27 -9.52 -10.25 -30.75
CA LEU A 27 -9.88 -9.36 -29.63
C LEU A 27 -8.73 -9.25 -28.61
N GLN A 28 -8.07 -10.36 -28.31
CA GLN A 28 -6.93 -10.38 -27.39
C GLN A 28 -5.76 -9.57 -27.95
N ILE A 29 -5.39 -9.77 -29.24
CA ILE A 29 -4.33 -9.02 -29.90
C ILE A 29 -4.67 -7.53 -29.95
N ASN A 30 -5.91 -7.17 -30.32
CA ASN A 30 -6.34 -5.78 -30.39
C ASN A 30 -6.40 -5.15 -28.99
N SER A 31 -6.81 -5.87 -27.97
CA SER A 31 -6.81 -5.41 -26.59
C SER A 31 -5.37 -5.08 -26.13
N ILE A 32 -4.43 -5.98 -26.40
CA ILE A 32 -3.01 -5.74 -26.05
C ILE A 32 -2.43 -4.56 -26.83
N LYS A 33 -2.70 -4.49 -28.14
CA LYS A 33 -2.20 -3.38 -29.02
C LYS A 33 -2.77 -2.02 -28.61
N ASN A 34 -4.04 -1.99 -28.20
CA ASN A 34 -4.72 -0.75 -27.82
C ASN A 34 -4.65 -0.46 -26.31
N PHE A 35 -4.00 -1.32 -25.54
CA PHE A 35 -3.82 -1.07 -24.11
C PHE A 35 -2.68 -0.09 -23.90
N TYR A 36 -3.02 1.19 -23.93
CA TYR A 36 -2.07 2.30 -23.73
C TYR A 36 -1.86 2.66 -22.26
N LEU A 37 -2.71 2.14 -21.34
CA LEU A 37 -2.62 2.42 -19.91
C LEU A 37 -1.55 1.54 -19.23
N THR A 38 -0.32 1.56 -19.75
CA THR A 38 0.80 0.92 -19.06
C THR A 38 1.15 1.69 -17.79
N ASN A 39 1.68 1.01 -16.77
CA ASN A 39 2.14 1.66 -15.54
C ASN A 39 3.07 2.84 -15.84
N LYS A 40 3.95 2.71 -16.83
CA LYS A 40 4.85 3.77 -17.29
C LYS A 40 4.11 4.95 -17.90
N PHE A 41 3.05 4.70 -18.66
CA PHE A 41 2.24 5.77 -19.26
C PHE A 41 1.43 6.48 -18.19
N VAL A 42 0.76 5.73 -17.31
CA VAL A 42 -0.05 6.29 -16.20
C VAL A 42 0.84 7.12 -15.26
N SER A 43 2.01 6.60 -14.89
CA SER A 43 2.95 7.36 -14.07
C SER A 43 3.39 8.66 -14.73
N LYS A 44 3.71 8.63 -16.04
CA LYS A 44 4.04 9.86 -16.79
C LYS A 44 2.88 10.85 -16.84
N GLN A 45 1.64 10.38 -16.98
CA GLN A 45 0.46 11.26 -16.98
C GLN A 45 0.26 11.91 -15.61
N ILE A 46 0.38 11.12 -14.54
CA ILE A 46 0.29 11.63 -13.17
C ILE A 46 1.40 12.65 -12.91
N ASP A 47 2.63 12.34 -13.30
CA ASP A 47 3.76 13.26 -13.13
C ASP A 47 3.58 14.53 -13.95
N SER A 48 3.03 14.42 -15.18
CA SER A 48 2.70 15.59 -16.02
C SER A 48 1.62 16.46 -15.38
N ILE A 49 0.58 15.86 -14.79
CA ILE A 49 -0.47 16.60 -14.07
C ILE A 49 0.13 17.28 -12.84
N ARG A 50 0.91 16.55 -12.05
CA ARG A 50 1.64 17.11 -10.90
C ARG A 50 2.51 18.29 -11.32
N TYR A 51 3.30 18.13 -12.36
CA TYR A 51 4.15 19.20 -12.92
C TYR A 51 3.34 20.44 -13.31
N LYS A 52 2.21 20.26 -13.99
CA LYS A 52 1.31 21.37 -14.35
C LYS A 52 0.71 22.07 -13.13
N LEU A 53 0.36 21.31 -12.10
CA LEU A 53 -0.19 21.85 -10.85
C LEU A 53 0.87 22.55 -9.98
N THR A 54 2.14 22.14 -10.09
CA THR A 54 3.25 22.71 -9.32
C THR A 54 3.99 23.82 -10.02
N ASN A 55 3.77 24.05 -11.32
CA ASN A 55 4.48 25.08 -12.11
C ASN A 55 4.15 26.54 -11.71
N ASN A 56 3.35 26.75 -10.69
CA ASN A 56 3.22 28.06 -10.04
C ASN A 56 4.12 28.21 -8.80
N SER A 57 4.96 27.26 -8.48
CA SER A 57 5.90 27.33 -7.36
C SER A 57 7.20 26.61 -7.68
N THR A 58 8.26 27.41 -7.89
CA THR A 58 9.70 27.13 -7.68
C THR A 58 10.16 25.67 -7.70
N ASP A 59 11.25 25.43 -8.46
CA ASP A 59 12.06 24.20 -8.49
C ASP A 59 12.02 23.38 -7.19
N TYR A 60 11.07 22.48 -7.05
CA TYR A 60 11.17 21.43 -6.08
C TYR A 60 12.21 20.41 -6.57
N LYS A 61 13.47 20.67 -6.33
CA LYS A 61 14.44 19.59 -6.22
C LYS A 61 13.82 18.59 -5.27
N LYS A 62 13.53 17.39 -5.74
CA LYS A 62 12.92 16.30 -4.96
C LYS A 62 13.79 16.10 -3.70
N LYS A 63 13.37 16.72 -2.59
CA LYS A 63 14.12 16.66 -1.33
C LYS A 63 14.16 15.20 -0.92
N GLN A 64 15.34 14.67 -0.70
CA GLN A 64 15.51 13.37 -0.06
C GLN A 64 14.93 13.45 1.36
N LEU A 65 13.98 12.57 1.67
CA LEU A 65 13.35 12.51 2.98
C LEU A 65 14.05 11.48 3.87
N LYS A 66 14.13 11.78 5.15
CA LYS A 66 14.42 10.81 6.21
C LYS A 66 13.10 10.21 6.65
N ILE A 67 12.91 8.92 6.39
CA ILE A 67 11.65 8.23 6.66
C ILE A 67 11.86 7.18 7.74
N LEU A 68 11.03 7.19 8.77
CA LEU A 68 10.91 6.11 9.73
C LEU A 68 9.69 5.24 9.35
N HIS A 69 9.94 4.04 8.83
CA HIS A 69 8.90 3.10 8.45
C HIS A 69 8.68 2.07 9.54
N ILE A 70 7.50 2.07 10.15
CA ILE A 70 7.12 1.19 11.26
C ILE A 70 6.03 0.24 10.77
N THR A 71 6.34 -1.05 10.70
CA THR A 71 5.40 -2.09 10.28
C THR A 71 5.93 -3.47 10.66
N ASN A 72 5.14 -4.51 10.45
CA ASN A 72 5.58 -5.88 10.68
C ASN A 72 6.46 -6.37 9.51
N PHE A 73 7.76 -6.49 9.72
CA PHE A 73 8.70 -7.04 8.73
C PHE A 73 8.85 -8.55 8.82
N ASN A 74 8.21 -9.22 9.79
CA ASN A 74 8.22 -10.66 9.98
C ASN A 74 9.63 -11.26 10.21
N GLU A 75 10.52 -10.52 10.87
CA GLU A 75 11.91 -10.95 11.16
C GLU A 75 11.97 -12.22 12.02
N ARG A 76 11.01 -12.38 12.97
CA ARG A 76 10.87 -13.58 13.83
C ARG A 76 10.63 -14.87 13.05
N HIS A 77 10.34 -14.81 11.77
CA HIS A 77 10.10 -15.98 10.92
C HIS A 77 11.34 -16.44 10.15
N ASN A 78 12.53 -15.94 10.51
CA ASN A 78 13.82 -16.38 9.99
C ASN A 78 13.88 -16.38 8.44
N GLY A 79 13.40 -15.30 7.83
CA GLY A 79 13.40 -15.12 6.39
C GLY A 79 12.22 -15.74 5.62
N ARG A 80 11.43 -16.62 6.24
CA ARG A 80 10.31 -17.30 5.54
C ARG A 80 9.28 -16.34 4.96
N LEU A 81 9.10 -15.17 5.56
CA LEU A 81 8.16 -14.14 5.11
C LEU A 81 8.85 -12.84 4.71
N PHE A 82 10.05 -12.94 4.14
CA PHE A 82 10.86 -11.76 3.75
C PHE A 82 10.19 -10.89 2.68
N TYR A 83 9.35 -11.47 1.83
CA TYR A 83 8.65 -10.83 0.71
C TYR A 83 7.34 -10.14 1.12
N ASN A 84 7.16 -9.83 2.40
CA ASN A 84 5.93 -9.22 2.91
C ASN A 84 5.70 -7.80 2.36
N THR A 85 4.47 -7.30 2.55
CA THR A 85 4.04 -5.98 2.09
C THR A 85 4.90 -4.84 2.63
N GLY A 86 5.30 -4.92 3.90
CA GLY A 86 6.19 -3.93 4.51
C GLY A 86 7.50 -3.77 3.72
N ARG A 87 8.11 -4.88 3.33
CA ARG A 87 9.35 -4.86 2.52
C ARG A 87 9.14 -4.30 1.12
N ARG A 88 8.00 -4.59 0.46
CA ARG A 88 7.70 -4.01 -0.85
C ARG A 88 7.61 -2.49 -0.79
N ILE A 89 6.91 -1.97 0.21
CA ILE A 89 6.77 -0.51 0.42
C ILE A 89 8.15 0.09 0.77
N ASP A 90 8.88 -0.54 1.68
CA ASP A 90 10.21 -0.11 2.10
C ASP A 90 11.18 0.00 0.93
N ASN A 91 11.25 -1.04 0.09
CA ASN A 91 12.05 -1.04 -1.13
C ASN A 91 11.64 0.10 -2.08
N GLY A 92 10.34 0.35 -2.21
CA GLY A 92 9.82 1.47 -3.02
C GLY A 92 10.29 2.83 -2.49
N LEU A 93 10.26 3.03 -1.18
CA LEU A 93 10.71 4.26 -0.53
C LEU A 93 12.22 4.47 -0.74
N ILE A 94 13.04 3.43 -0.62
CA ILE A 94 14.49 3.49 -0.87
C ILE A 94 14.77 3.80 -2.35
N ARG A 95 14.10 3.12 -3.28
CA ARG A 95 14.27 3.36 -4.73
C ARG A 95 13.83 4.75 -5.19
N THR A 96 13.00 5.42 -4.41
CA THR A 96 12.66 6.82 -4.65
C THR A 96 13.65 7.81 -4.03
N ASN A 97 14.84 7.32 -3.67
CA ASN A 97 15.97 8.09 -3.16
C ASN A 97 15.74 8.72 -1.78
N ASN A 98 15.00 8.01 -0.91
CA ASN A 98 14.85 8.43 0.49
C ASN A 98 15.79 7.65 1.40
N SER A 99 16.17 8.26 2.53
CA SER A 99 16.83 7.58 3.63
C SER A 99 15.76 6.91 4.50
N VAL A 100 15.74 5.58 4.56
CA VAL A 100 14.68 4.84 5.26
C VAL A 100 15.27 4.04 6.42
N LEU A 101 14.77 4.31 7.62
CA LEU A 101 15.02 3.51 8.82
C LEU A 101 13.76 2.71 9.15
N THR A 102 13.91 1.44 9.49
CA THR A 102 12.79 0.53 9.74
C THR A 102 12.67 0.11 11.19
N ILE A 103 11.44 -0.05 11.66
CA ILE A 103 11.12 -0.69 12.94
C ILE A 103 10.08 -1.78 12.69
N SER A 104 10.41 -3.02 13.06
CA SER A 104 9.45 -4.13 13.01
C SER A 104 8.66 -4.21 14.32
N ASP A 105 7.43 -3.68 14.31
CA ASP A 105 6.62 -3.52 15.51
C ASP A 105 6.32 -4.86 16.20
N ARG A 106 5.77 -5.82 15.46
CA ARG A 106 5.38 -7.12 16.00
C ARG A 106 6.56 -8.02 16.41
N ASP A 107 7.70 -7.84 15.76
CA ASP A 107 8.89 -8.59 16.10
C ASP A 107 9.47 -8.10 17.41
N ILE A 108 9.57 -6.77 17.61
CA ILE A 108 10.00 -6.19 18.90
C ILE A 108 9.09 -6.64 20.04
N VAL A 109 7.78 -6.53 19.83
CA VAL A 109 6.79 -6.99 20.82
C VAL A 109 6.96 -8.48 21.14
N SER A 110 7.16 -9.32 20.13
CA SER A 110 7.35 -10.76 20.31
C SER A 110 8.61 -11.10 21.13
N TYR A 111 9.70 -10.35 20.90
CA TYR A 111 10.98 -10.59 21.59
C TYR A 111 11.05 -10.00 22.99
N HIS A 112 10.20 -9.00 23.32
CA HIS A 112 10.30 -8.26 24.58
C HIS A 112 9.11 -8.44 25.52
N ARG A 113 8.27 -9.44 25.31
CA ARG A 113 7.22 -9.81 26.26
C ARG A 113 7.84 -10.22 27.59
N SER A 114 7.30 -9.70 28.69
CA SER A 114 7.74 -10.01 30.05
C SER A 114 6.58 -9.92 31.02
N VAL A 115 6.79 -10.38 32.26
CA VAL A 115 5.79 -10.27 33.33
C VAL A 115 5.39 -8.83 33.61
N LYS A 116 6.29 -7.85 33.36
CA LYS A 116 6.04 -6.42 33.55
C LYS A 116 5.53 -5.71 32.29
N ASP A 117 5.63 -6.33 31.11
CA ASP A 117 5.20 -5.82 29.80
C ASP A 117 4.61 -6.99 29.01
N PHE A 118 3.43 -7.42 29.42
CA PHE A 118 2.80 -8.67 28.98
C PHE A 118 2.56 -8.71 27.47
N ASP A 119 2.25 -7.56 26.88
CA ASP A 119 2.06 -7.41 25.44
C ASP A 119 3.30 -6.89 24.69
N GLY A 120 4.41 -6.56 25.41
CA GLY A 120 5.64 -6.03 24.81
C GLY A 120 5.54 -4.64 24.20
N SER A 121 4.38 -3.99 24.33
CA SER A 121 4.12 -2.70 23.67
C SER A 121 4.88 -1.55 24.28
N ARG A 122 5.18 -1.61 25.59
CA ARG A 122 5.96 -0.57 26.30
C ARG A 122 7.35 -0.42 25.69
N LYS A 123 8.06 -1.54 25.49
CA LYS A 123 9.40 -1.53 24.90
C LYS A 123 9.39 -1.02 23.46
N LEU A 124 8.38 -1.42 22.67
CA LEU A 124 8.19 -0.93 21.31
C LEU A 124 8.02 0.61 21.31
N ASN A 125 7.10 1.12 22.11
CA ASN A 125 6.77 2.55 22.13
C ASN A 125 7.94 3.40 22.64
N SER A 126 8.70 2.92 23.65
CA SER A 126 9.96 3.56 24.10
C SER A 126 10.98 3.61 22.96
N LYS A 127 11.21 2.48 22.28
CA LYS A 127 12.14 2.42 21.15
C LYS A 127 11.76 3.39 20.02
N VAL A 128 10.47 3.54 19.72
CA VAL A 128 10.00 4.50 18.70
C VAL A 128 10.37 5.92 19.10
N ILE A 129 10.11 6.32 20.35
CA ILE A 129 10.45 7.67 20.85
C ILE A 129 11.97 7.92 20.80
N GLU A 130 12.77 6.97 21.28
CA GLU A 130 14.22 7.05 21.26
C GLU A 130 14.76 7.15 19.82
N THR A 131 14.22 6.34 18.92
CA THR A 131 14.61 6.35 17.49
C THR A 131 14.28 7.69 16.86
N ILE A 132 13.12 8.28 17.15
CA ILE A 132 12.74 9.60 16.62
C ILE A 132 13.71 10.68 17.14
N GLY A 133 14.07 10.66 18.43
CA GLY A 133 15.02 11.60 19.00
C GLY A 133 16.41 11.54 18.35
N ASN A 134 16.86 10.34 17.98
CA ASN A 134 18.18 10.15 17.37
C ASN A 134 18.17 10.35 15.85
N TYR A 135 17.15 9.85 15.16
CA TYR A 135 17.08 9.85 13.70
C TYR A 135 16.52 11.13 13.12
N LEU A 136 15.60 11.79 13.84
CA LEU A 136 14.88 13.00 13.42
C LEU A 136 14.30 12.86 12.00
N PRO A 137 13.29 11.96 11.79
CA PRO A 137 12.71 11.75 10.48
C PRO A 137 11.90 12.96 10.02
N ASP A 138 11.84 13.20 8.70
CA ASP A 138 10.87 14.13 8.11
C ASP A 138 9.45 13.54 8.09
N LEU A 139 9.38 12.19 7.95
CA LEU A 139 8.13 11.44 7.79
C LEU A 139 8.18 10.13 8.58
N ILE A 140 7.13 9.86 9.33
CA ILE A 140 6.86 8.53 9.92
C ILE A 140 5.77 7.87 9.10
N ILE A 141 5.99 6.62 8.68
CA ILE A 141 4.99 5.80 7.98
C ILE A 141 4.63 4.61 8.85
N LEU A 142 3.35 4.49 9.19
CA LEU A 142 2.79 3.40 9.98
C LEU A 142 2.08 2.40 9.07
N GLY A 143 2.56 1.16 9.03
CA GLY A 143 1.92 0.08 8.27
C GLY A 143 1.21 -0.90 9.18
N HIS A 144 -0.11 -0.84 9.30
CA HIS A 144 -0.87 -1.67 10.24
C HIS A 144 -0.32 -1.63 11.69
N ALA A 145 0.37 -0.58 12.06
CA ALA A 145 1.11 -0.47 13.31
C ALA A 145 0.17 -0.33 14.53
N ASP A 146 -0.62 -1.36 14.78
CA ASP A 146 -1.67 -1.38 15.82
C ASP A 146 -1.10 -1.27 17.23
N LEU A 147 0.17 -1.67 17.38
CA LEU A 147 0.86 -1.72 18.67
C LEU A 147 1.52 -0.39 19.05
N ILE A 148 1.47 0.61 18.17
CA ILE A 148 1.88 1.97 18.50
C ILE A 148 0.75 2.69 19.21
N ASN A 149 0.99 3.09 20.45
CA ASN A 149 -0.02 3.71 21.30
C ASN A 149 -0.40 5.12 20.82
N LEU A 150 -1.65 5.51 21.02
CA LEU A 150 -2.11 6.88 20.73
C LEU A 150 -1.35 7.93 21.57
N SER A 151 -0.99 7.59 22.81
CA SER A 151 -0.17 8.45 23.67
C SER A 151 1.21 8.72 23.06
N THR A 152 1.83 7.72 22.46
CA THR A 152 3.11 7.86 21.74
C THR A 152 2.96 8.79 20.54
N LEU A 153 1.91 8.62 19.74
CA LEU A 153 1.66 9.50 18.58
C LEU A 153 1.37 10.94 19.01
N ARG A 154 0.59 11.15 20.07
CA ARG A 154 0.35 12.49 20.64
C ARG A 154 1.64 13.12 21.17
N PHE A 155 2.49 12.33 21.84
CA PHE A 155 3.80 12.79 22.30
C PHE A 155 4.65 13.26 21.12
N ILE A 156 4.70 12.49 20.02
CA ILE A 156 5.46 12.86 18.81
C ILE A 156 4.91 14.16 18.22
N LYS A 157 3.61 14.28 18.03
CA LYS A 157 2.99 15.52 17.51
C LYS A 157 3.29 16.74 18.35
N LYS A 158 3.34 16.58 19.68
CA LYS A 158 3.62 17.67 20.62
C LYS A 158 5.07 18.09 20.61
N HIS A 159 6.01 17.15 20.64
CA HIS A 159 7.44 17.43 20.82
C HIS A 159 8.20 17.56 19.50
N TYR A 160 7.66 17.03 18.41
CA TYR A 160 8.25 17.06 17.07
C TYR A 160 7.21 17.52 16.03
N PRO A 161 6.68 18.75 16.11
CA PRO A 161 5.54 19.21 15.31
C PRO A 161 5.83 19.28 13.81
N THR A 162 7.10 19.31 13.41
CA THR A 162 7.51 19.31 12.00
C THR A 162 7.43 17.95 11.35
N ILE A 163 7.47 16.87 12.14
CA ILE A 163 7.43 15.50 11.63
C ILE A 163 6.00 15.21 11.14
N LYS A 164 5.91 14.75 9.89
CA LYS A 164 4.64 14.27 9.33
C LYS A 164 4.42 12.80 9.65
N ILE A 165 3.18 12.42 9.88
CA ILE A 165 2.80 11.03 10.18
C ILE A 165 1.78 10.56 9.15
N ALA A 166 2.12 9.50 8.42
CA ALA A 166 1.22 8.84 7.50
C ALA A 166 0.96 7.39 7.93
N GLN A 167 -0.16 6.83 7.49
CA GLN A 167 -0.43 5.39 7.64
C GLN A 167 -0.85 4.76 6.33
N TRP A 168 -0.59 3.45 6.20
CA TRP A 168 -1.16 2.63 5.14
C TRP A 168 -1.85 1.41 5.72
N PHE A 169 -2.96 1.01 5.08
CA PHE A 169 -3.80 -0.11 5.51
C PHE A 169 -4.35 -0.86 4.30
N LEU A 170 -4.01 -2.14 4.17
CA LEU A 170 -4.29 -2.94 2.99
C LEU A 170 -5.38 -3.99 3.19
N ASP A 171 -5.85 -4.17 4.43
CA ASP A 171 -6.95 -5.09 4.71
C ASP A 171 -8.30 -4.47 4.31
N LYS A 172 -9.23 -5.32 3.92
CA LYS A 172 -10.58 -4.94 3.55
C LYS A 172 -11.31 -4.28 4.74
N MET A 173 -12.00 -3.16 4.47
CA MET A 173 -12.70 -2.35 5.46
C MET A 173 -14.16 -2.10 5.08
N ASN A 174 -14.88 -3.14 4.67
CA ASN A 174 -16.32 -3.04 4.44
C ASN A 174 -17.13 -3.43 5.69
N GLU A 175 -18.46 -3.48 5.56
CA GLU A 175 -19.39 -3.79 6.64
C GLU A 175 -19.10 -5.12 7.36
N SER A 176 -18.64 -6.14 6.63
CA SER A 176 -18.25 -7.44 7.20
C SER A 176 -16.94 -7.39 8.00
N TRP A 177 -16.15 -6.34 7.87
CA TRP A 177 -14.81 -6.20 8.46
C TRP A 177 -14.68 -4.99 9.37
N VAL A 178 -15.67 -4.80 10.25
CA VAL A 178 -15.77 -3.66 11.18
C VAL A 178 -14.50 -3.49 12.03
N LYS A 179 -13.87 -4.58 12.46
CA LYS A 179 -12.63 -4.54 13.24
C LYS A 179 -11.49 -3.86 12.47
N ASN A 180 -11.36 -4.13 11.17
CA ASN A 180 -10.34 -3.51 10.33
C ASN A 180 -10.60 -2.02 10.16
N LYS A 181 -11.84 -1.64 9.90
CA LYS A 181 -12.24 -0.22 9.83
C LYS A 181 -11.93 0.51 11.13
N LYS A 182 -12.26 -0.08 12.28
CA LYS A 182 -11.94 0.48 13.60
C LYS A 182 -10.43 0.69 13.77
N ARG A 183 -9.61 -0.33 13.50
CA ARG A 183 -8.14 -0.25 13.59
C ARG A 183 -7.56 0.89 12.74
N PHE A 184 -8.08 1.08 11.53
CA PHE A 184 -7.67 2.17 10.65
C PHE A 184 -8.07 3.53 11.20
N LEU A 185 -9.29 3.65 11.74
CA LEU A 185 -9.86 4.91 12.23
C LEU A 185 -9.30 5.35 13.60
N ASP A 186 -8.88 4.41 14.44
CA ASP A 186 -8.44 4.71 15.81
C ASP A 186 -7.30 5.75 15.86
N LYS A 187 -6.49 5.84 14.81
CA LYS A 187 -5.34 6.76 14.73
C LYS A 187 -5.53 7.90 13.74
N ILE A 188 -6.62 7.91 12.99
CA ILE A 188 -6.76 8.77 11.80
C ILE A 188 -6.65 10.26 12.12
N GLU A 189 -7.09 10.69 13.29
CA GLU A 189 -7.00 12.10 13.73
C GLU A 189 -5.56 12.58 13.98
N LEU A 190 -4.64 11.64 14.19
CA LEU A 190 -3.23 11.92 14.41
C LEU A 190 -2.40 11.79 13.12
N MET A 191 -3.04 11.38 12.01
CA MET A 191 -2.37 11.22 10.72
C MET A 191 -2.47 12.50 9.89
N ASP A 192 -1.38 12.89 9.26
CA ASP A 192 -1.38 13.93 8.24
C ASP A 192 -1.93 13.41 6.91
N CYS A 193 -1.77 12.08 6.66
CA CYS A 193 -2.26 11.43 5.46
C CYS A 193 -2.48 9.93 5.73
N SER A 194 -3.45 9.33 5.08
CA SER A 194 -3.74 7.89 5.19
C SER A 194 -3.93 7.27 3.81
N PHE A 195 -3.43 6.05 3.64
CA PHE A 195 -3.51 5.29 2.40
C PHE A 195 -4.20 3.96 2.66
N CYS A 196 -5.11 3.55 1.79
CA CYS A 196 -5.78 2.26 1.93
C CYS A 196 -6.20 1.68 0.58
N THR A 197 -6.41 0.35 0.55
CA THR A 197 -6.92 -0.37 -0.62
C THR A 197 -8.43 -0.35 -0.73
N THR A 198 -9.15 0.04 0.31
CA THR A 198 -10.60 0.29 0.25
C THR A 198 -10.84 1.69 -0.28
N SER A 199 -11.75 1.84 -1.24
CA SER A 199 -12.09 3.17 -1.78
C SER A 199 -12.50 4.12 -0.65
N PRO A 200 -11.92 5.33 -0.57
CA PRO A 200 -12.27 6.32 0.45
C PRO A 200 -13.77 6.68 0.46
N ASP A 201 -14.43 6.63 -0.70
CA ASP A 201 -15.87 6.92 -0.82
C ASP A 201 -16.73 5.90 -0.06
N VAL A 202 -16.32 4.62 -0.08
CA VAL A 202 -16.97 3.55 0.69
C VAL A 202 -16.85 3.75 2.20
N LEU A 203 -15.76 4.41 2.63
CA LEU A 203 -15.56 4.71 4.04
C LEU A 203 -16.36 5.91 4.54
N SER A 204 -16.96 6.69 3.63
CA SER A 204 -17.72 7.92 3.91
C SER A 204 -16.94 8.98 4.70
N LEU A 205 -15.61 8.97 4.62
CA LEU A 205 -14.70 9.77 5.46
C LEU A 205 -13.83 10.74 4.65
N SER A 206 -13.87 10.67 3.32
CA SER A 206 -12.98 11.40 2.41
C SER A 206 -12.99 12.92 2.59
N LYS A 207 -14.11 13.50 3.05
CA LYS A 207 -14.24 14.95 3.24
C LYS A 207 -13.59 15.48 4.52
N LYS A 208 -13.40 14.64 5.53
CA LYS A 208 -12.86 15.08 6.84
C LYS A 208 -11.34 14.83 6.95
N TYR A 209 -10.85 13.76 6.35
CA TYR A 209 -9.47 13.30 6.49
C TYR A 209 -8.79 13.15 5.13
N GLN A 210 -7.48 13.33 5.10
CA GLN A 210 -6.65 13.07 3.89
C GLN A 210 -6.48 11.56 3.72
N ILE A 211 -7.44 10.93 3.03
CA ILE A 211 -7.41 9.49 2.74
C ILE A 211 -7.28 9.29 1.24
N HIS A 212 -6.32 8.47 0.85
CA HIS A 212 -6.03 8.16 -0.55
C HIS A 212 -6.07 6.66 -0.81
N TYR A 213 -6.58 6.29 -1.96
CA TYR A 213 -6.50 4.91 -2.44
C TYR A 213 -5.07 4.58 -2.87
N ILE A 214 -4.60 3.39 -2.50
CA ILE A 214 -3.41 2.76 -3.06
C ILE A 214 -3.73 1.31 -3.44
N PRO A 215 -3.21 0.80 -4.58
CA PRO A 215 -3.28 -0.62 -4.87
C PRO A 215 -2.35 -1.41 -3.97
N ASN A 216 -2.52 -2.74 -3.93
CA ASN A 216 -1.54 -3.61 -3.30
C ASN A 216 -0.16 -3.40 -3.92
N PRO A 217 0.89 -3.21 -3.12
CA PRO A 217 2.23 -2.95 -3.63
C PRO A 217 2.81 -4.20 -4.29
N ALA A 218 3.45 -4.00 -5.43
CA ALA A 218 4.31 -4.97 -6.08
C ALA A 218 5.77 -4.46 -6.05
N ASP A 219 6.71 -5.39 -6.02
CA ASP A 219 8.14 -5.07 -6.02
C ASP A 219 8.89 -5.95 -7.00
N SER A 220 9.62 -5.34 -7.92
CA SER A 220 10.33 -6.05 -8.99
C SER A 220 11.44 -6.98 -8.50
N SER A 221 11.87 -6.87 -7.24
CA SER A 221 12.84 -7.80 -6.64
C SER A 221 12.17 -9.06 -6.09
N PHE A 222 10.86 -9.05 -5.86
CA PHE A 222 10.08 -10.19 -5.40
C PHE A 222 9.25 -10.82 -6.52
N GLU A 223 8.53 -10.00 -7.29
CA GLU A 223 7.72 -10.43 -8.42
C GLU A 223 8.58 -10.61 -9.68
N THR A 224 9.45 -11.60 -9.66
CA THR A 224 10.43 -11.86 -10.73
C THR A 224 9.89 -12.73 -11.86
N LEU A 225 8.80 -13.48 -11.61
CA LEU A 225 8.18 -14.35 -12.60
C LEU A 225 7.50 -13.51 -13.69
N LYS A 226 7.94 -13.68 -14.92
CA LYS A 226 7.39 -12.99 -16.10
C LYS A 226 6.47 -13.92 -16.87
N CYS A 227 5.47 -14.52 -16.22
CA CYS A 227 4.56 -15.50 -16.81
C CYS A 227 3.86 -14.99 -18.08
N TYR A 228 3.62 -13.68 -18.15
CA TYR A 228 3.08 -13.03 -19.35
C TYR A 228 3.95 -13.16 -20.60
N LYS A 229 5.22 -13.55 -20.47
CA LYS A 229 6.14 -13.81 -21.58
C LYS A 229 6.06 -15.25 -22.07
N ASN A 230 5.41 -16.13 -21.33
CA ASN A 230 5.26 -17.53 -21.72
C ASN A 230 4.29 -17.64 -22.90
N LYS A 231 4.76 -18.21 -24.02
CA LYS A 231 3.94 -18.43 -25.21
C LYS A 231 2.93 -19.56 -25.06
N HIS A 232 3.20 -20.49 -24.15
CA HIS A 232 2.39 -21.68 -23.88
C HIS A 232 2.15 -21.79 -22.36
N PRO A 233 1.26 -20.97 -21.79
CA PRO A 233 0.92 -21.09 -20.39
C PRO A 233 0.20 -22.42 -20.13
N ILE A 234 0.52 -23.07 -19.00
CA ILE A 234 -0.14 -24.30 -18.57
C ILE A 234 -1.63 -24.01 -18.21
N PHE A 235 -1.88 -22.83 -17.69
CA PHE A 235 -3.22 -22.35 -17.29
C PHE A 235 -3.50 -21.00 -17.94
N ASP A 236 -4.70 -20.80 -18.45
CA ASP A 236 -5.15 -19.50 -18.97
C ASP A 236 -5.40 -18.50 -17.85
N LEU A 237 -5.79 -19.00 -16.68
CA LEU A 237 -6.02 -18.23 -15.46
C LEU A 237 -5.55 -19.02 -14.25
N PHE A 238 -4.76 -18.37 -13.41
CA PHE A 238 -4.38 -18.89 -12.10
C PHE A 238 -4.86 -17.94 -11.01
N PHE A 239 -5.57 -18.46 -10.04
CA PHE A 239 -6.04 -17.72 -8.87
C PHE A 239 -5.66 -18.47 -7.59
N ALA A 240 -4.94 -17.80 -6.71
CA ALA A 240 -4.58 -18.33 -5.40
C ALA A 240 -5.02 -17.35 -4.30
N MET A 241 -5.67 -17.89 -3.29
CA MET A 241 -6.15 -17.11 -2.13
C MET A 241 -5.85 -17.90 -0.85
N SER A 242 -5.44 -17.18 0.20
CA SER A 242 -5.39 -17.74 1.56
C SER A 242 -6.76 -17.61 2.23
N HIS A 243 -7.14 -18.62 3.01
CA HIS A 243 -8.28 -18.57 3.91
C HIS A 243 -7.96 -17.84 5.22
#